data_d6dcbe67fe7d086aaba9dfe0e0fcfbf9
#
_entry.id   d6dcbe67fe7d086aaba9dfe0e0fcfbf9
#
_cell.length_a   1.000
_cell.length_b   1.000
_cell.length_c   1.000
_cell.angle_alpha   90.00
_cell.angle_beta   90.00
_cell.angle_gamma   90.00
#
_symmetry.space_group_name_H-M   'P 1'
#
loop_
_entity.id
_entity.type
_entity.pdbx_description
1 polymer ?
#
loop_
_entity_poly.entity_id
_entity_poly.type
_entity_poly.pdbx_seq_one_letter_code
_entity_poly.pdbx_strand_id
1 'polypeptide(L)'
;MNHIINIFCNTDTVGYIDLNLEENRGELIYDEDWKKQNFPLSPHLPFDGITNETNLKKFISNLLPEGEGLEFVSRFFQISKANYYGLIEAIGVESAGALTFTNQKIIPTSFREISKEELTQRIHERKSKNITIWDNTPRLSVAGVQDKLPIVIVDGIFGIGQGEISSTHILKFSKNKEQHIVINEHFCMELATLCGLKTAKTTILDFNNEKVLAVERFDREIIKQNDSFKVQKIHIIDGCQLLNLDVIMKYQKPYRGANQAQIGASFKKLTRGIEFCKTKALAKLEITRWGLFNLLINNYDAHAKNISFFVTKSGLEVAPFYDLVNIALYRDW
;
A
#
# COMPACT_ATOMS: atom_id res chain seq x y z
N MET A 1 -13.59 9.12 -27.06
CA MET A 1 -14.62 8.58 -26.11
C MET A 1 -14.12 8.79 -24.69
N ASN A 2 -14.91 9.41 -23.83
CA ASN A 2 -14.55 9.54 -22.42
C ASN A 2 -14.96 8.29 -21.65
N HIS A 3 -14.11 7.84 -20.75
CA HIS A 3 -14.34 6.71 -19.87
C HIS A 3 -14.24 7.19 -18.43
N ILE A 4 -15.16 6.78 -17.58
CA ILE A 4 -15.26 7.24 -16.19
C ILE A 4 -14.77 6.15 -15.24
N ILE A 5 -13.81 6.49 -14.38
CA ILE A 5 -13.37 5.65 -13.27
C ILE A 5 -13.83 6.32 -11.98
N ASN A 6 -14.82 5.75 -11.31
CA ASN A 6 -15.33 6.26 -10.04
C ASN A 6 -14.32 6.00 -8.92
N ILE A 7 -14.24 6.93 -7.97
CA ILE A 7 -13.40 6.83 -6.78
C ILE A 7 -14.30 6.87 -5.55
N PHE A 8 -14.17 5.85 -4.71
CA PHE A 8 -14.87 5.77 -3.44
C PHE A 8 -13.87 5.70 -2.28
N CYS A 9 -14.27 6.22 -1.13
CA CYS A 9 -13.63 6.03 0.16
C CYS A 9 -14.63 5.33 1.08
N ASN A 10 -14.46 4.05 1.31
CA ASN A 10 -15.50 3.19 1.87
C ASN A 10 -16.77 3.23 1.00
N THR A 11 -17.88 3.77 1.53
CA THR A 11 -19.16 3.95 0.82
C THR A 11 -19.32 5.36 0.23
N ASP A 12 -18.46 6.30 0.60
CA ASP A 12 -18.60 7.69 0.19
C ASP A 12 -17.98 7.93 -1.19
N THR A 13 -18.69 8.67 -2.03
CA THR A 13 -18.18 9.09 -3.33
C THR A 13 -17.13 10.18 -3.14
N VAL A 14 -15.91 9.92 -3.57
CA VAL A 14 -14.83 10.92 -3.59
C VAL A 14 -14.91 11.79 -4.84
N GLY A 15 -15.28 11.19 -5.95
CA GLY A 15 -15.32 11.78 -7.27
C GLY A 15 -15.04 10.75 -8.35
N TYR A 16 -14.48 11.19 -9.44
CA TYR A 16 -14.15 10.32 -10.57
C TYR A 16 -12.95 10.85 -11.38
N ILE A 17 -12.36 9.95 -12.16
CA ILE A 17 -11.39 10.31 -13.20
C ILE A 17 -12.14 10.30 -14.52
N ASP A 18 -12.17 11.44 -15.22
CA ASP A 18 -12.62 11.55 -16.61
C ASP A 18 -11.43 11.25 -17.51
N LEU A 19 -11.45 10.08 -18.17
CA LEU A 19 -10.34 9.57 -18.96
C LEU A 19 -10.59 9.75 -20.45
N ASN A 20 -9.77 10.55 -21.10
CA ASN A 20 -9.66 10.58 -22.54
C ASN A 20 -8.83 9.38 -23.02
N LEU A 21 -9.49 8.37 -23.61
CA LEU A 21 -8.85 7.13 -24.03
C LEU A 21 -7.85 7.31 -25.18
N GLU A 22 -8.06 8.29 -26.06
CA GLU A 22 -7.21 8.53 -27.22
C GLU A 22 -5.85 9.11 -26.80
N GLU A 23 -5.86 10.01 -25.81
CA GLU A 23 -4.67 10.65 -25.31
C GLU A 23 -4.06 9.94 -24.08
N ASN A 24 -4.78 8.95 -23.53
CA ASN A 24 -4.47 8.31 -22.25
C ASN A 24 -4.22 9.33 -21.13
N ARG A 25 -5.11 10.33 -21.05
CA ARG A 25 -5.08 11.43 -20.09
C ARG A 25 -6.30 11.38 -19.19
N GLY A 26 -6.09 11.53 -17.90
CA GLY A 26 -7.14 11.56 -16.89
C GLY A 26 -7.16 12.87 -16.11
N GLU A 27 -8.37 13.36 -15.87
CA GLU A 27 -8.64 14.49 -15.00
C GLU A 27 -9.40 14.01 -13.77
N LEU A 28 -8.90 14.35 -12.57
CA LEU A 28 -9.58 14.07 -11.32
C LEU A 28 -10.63 15.15 -11.04
N ILE A 29 -11.87 14.74 -10.93
CA ILE A 29 -13.00 15.60 -10.58
C ILE A 29 -13.54 15.14 -9.22
N TYR A 30 -13.42 15.99 -8.22
CA TYR A 30 -13.94 15.72 -6.89
C TYR A 30 -15.44 15.96 -6.81
N ASP A 31 -16.12 15.11 -6.04
CA ASP A 31 -17.52 15.31 -5.65
C ASP A 31 -17.66 16.52 -4.72
N GLU A 32 -18.71 17.31 -4.89
CA GLU A 32 -18.91 18.55 -4.11
C GLU A 32 -19.22 18.29 -2.63
N ASP A 33 -19.90 17.20 -2.29
CA ASP A 33 -20.17 16.85 -0.91
C ASP A 33 -18.92 16.29 -0.22
N TRP A 34 -18.06 15.59 -0.99
CA TRP A 34 -16.74 15.19 -0.51
C TRP A 34 -15.87 16.40 -0.15
N LYS A 35 -15.81 17.41 -1.03
CA LYS A 35 -15.03 18.65 -0.79
C LYS A 35 -15.44 19.36 0.50
N LYS A 36 -16.75 19.44 0.78
CA LYS A 36 -17.28 20.12 1.97
C LYS A 36 -16.92 19.41 3.27
N GLN A 37 -16.86 18.06 3.24
CA GLN A 37 -16.84 17.24 4.45
C GLN A 37 -15.51 16.54 4.70
N ASN A 38 -14.64 16.44 3.68
CA ASN A 38 -13.46 15.58 3.72
C ASN A 38 -12.16 16.32 3.42
N PHE A 39 -11.19 15.61 2.87
CA PHE A 39 -9.82 16.03 2.60
C PHE A 39 -9.45 15.72 1.16
N PRO A 40 -8.47 16.44 0.56
CA PRO A 40 -7.89 16.07 -0.73
C PRO A 40 -7.17 14.73 -0.61
N LEU A 41 -7.18 13.90 -1.67
CA LEU A 41 -6.54 12.58 -1.67
C LEU A 41 -5.04 12.62 -1.38
N SER A 42 -4.40 13.75 -1.70
CA SER A 42 -2.99 14.02 -1.47
C SER A 42 -2.76 15.52 -1.44
N PRO A 43 -1.71 16.03 -0.78
CA PRO A 43 -1.33 17.45 -0.87
C PRO A 43 -1.09 17.93 -2.31
N HIS A 44 -0.79 17.01 -3.23
CA HIS A 44 -0.53 17.31 -4.65
C HIS A 44 -1.75 17.10 -5.57
N LEU A 45 -2.90 16.75 -4.99
CA LEU A 45 -4.19 16.63 -5.65
C LEU A 45 -5.21 17.48 -4.88
N PRO A 46 -5.03 18.83 -4.82
CA PRO A 46 -5.87 19.72 -4.03
C PRO A 46 -7.29 19.81 -4.57
N PHE A 47 -8.24 20.28 -3.76
CA PHE A 47 -9.62 20.52 -4.18
C PHE A 47 -9.75 21.66 -5.19
N ASP A 48 -8.92 22.70 -5.03
CA ASP A 48 -8.95 23.89 -5.86
C ASP A 48 -7.89 23.80 -6.96
N GLY A 49 -8.25 24.20 -8.17
CA GLY A 49 -7.39 24.22 -9.33
C GLY A 49 -7.58 23.00 -10.24
N ILE A 50 -6.96 23.09 -11.42
CA ILE A 50 -6.92 21.98 -12.39
C ILE A 50 -5.95 20.92 -11.85
N THR A 51 -6.43 19.71 -11.67
CA THR A 51 -5.57 18.58 -11.29
C THR A 51 -4.51 18.37 -12.36
N ASN A 52 -3.25 18.52 -11.98
CA ASN A 52 -2.15 18.22 -12.89
C ASN A 52 -2.12 16.71 -13.18
N GLU A 53 -2.32 16.34 -14.43
CA GLU A 53 -2.32 14.95 -14.88
C GLU A 53 -1.05 14.18 -14.43
N THR A 54 0.11 14.83 -14.48
CA THR A 54 1.36 14.22 -14.02
C THR A 54 1.31 13.87 -12.53
N ASN A 55 0.67 14.71 -11.70
CA ASN A 55 0.50 14.43 -10.27
C ASN A 55 -0.48 13.25 -10.06
N LEU A 56 -1.56 13.22 -10.82
CA LEU A 56 -2.52 12.10 -10.77
C LEU A 56 -1.86 10.77 -11.18
N LYS A 57 -1.11 10.76 -12.28
CA LYS A 57 -0.35 9.57 -12.72
C LYS A 57 0.64 9.09 -11.68
N LYS A 58 1.40 9.99 -11.05
CA LYS A 58 2.32 9.65 -9.95
C LYS A 58 1.57 9.10 -8.74
N PHE A 59 0.44 9.68 -8.38
CA PHE A 59 -0.38 9.19 -7.29
C PHE A 59 -0.85 7.75 -7.55
N ILE A 60 -1.40 7.48 -8.74
CA ILE A 60 -1.89 6.15 -9.14
C ILE A 60 -0.74 5.15 -9.26
N SER A 61 0.41 5.53 -9.86
CA SER A 61 1.54 4.61 -10.03
C SER A 61 2.04 4.05 -8.70
N ASN A 62 1.92 4.81 -7.61
CA ASN A 62 2.30 4.36 -6.28
C ASN A 62 1.29 3.41 -5.62
N LEU A 63 0.06 3.34 -6.12
CA LEU A 63 -0.96 2.37 -5.67
C LEU A 63 -0.85 1.02 -6.40
N LEU A 64 -0.17 0.98 -7.54
CA LEU A 64 0.01 -0.24 -8.34
C LEU A 64 1.10 -1.14 -7.75
N PRO A 65 1.04 -2.46 -7.99
CA PRO A 65 2.12 -3.37 -7.68
C PRO A 65 3.41 -3.00 -8.43
N GLU A 66 4.54 -3.50 -7.95
CA GLU A 66 5.86 -3.28 -8.56
C GLU A 66 6.47 -4.58 -9.09
N GLY A 67 7.47 -4.47 -9.97
CA GLY A 67 8.26 -5.59 -10.45
C GLY A 67 7.41 -6.73 -11.03
N GLU A 68 7.62 -7.95 -10.54
CA GLU A 68 6.92 -9.15 -10.99
C GLU A 68 5.40 -9.08 -10.78
N GLY A 69 4.94 -8.39 -9.72
CA GLY A 69 3.51 -8.16 -9.46
C GLY A 69 2.84 -7.32 -10.54
N LEU A 70 3.51 -6.25 -11.00
CA LEU A 70 3.00 -5.42 -12.10
C LEU A 70 3.01 -6.18 -13.44
N GLU A 71 4.04 -6.96 -13.70
CA GLU A 71 4.08 -7.81 -14.89
C GLU A 71 2.97 -8.85 -14.90
N PHE A 72 2.73 -9.47 -13.75
CA PHE A 72 1.65 -10.44 -13.59
C PHE A 72 0.29 -9.80 -13.88
N VAL A 73 -0.04 -8.65 -13.26
CA VAL A 73 -1.30 -7.93 -13.47
C VAL A 73 -1.46 -7.52 -14.94
N SER A 74 -0.41 -6.95 -15.53
CA SER A 74 -0.39 -6.54 -16.95
C SER A 74 -0.71 -7.71 -17.89
N ARG A 75 -0.12 -8.88 -17.66
CA ARG A 75 -0.38 -10.09 -18.48
C ARG A 75 -1.78 -10.66 -18.21
N PHE A 76 -2.19 -10.73 -16.94
CA PHE A 76 -3.48 -11.33 -16.57
C PHE A 76 -4.65 -10.57 -17.17
N PHE A 77 -4.63 -9.23 -17.10
CA PHE A 77 -5.69 -8.38 -17.65
C PHE A 77 -5.44 -7.94 -19.09
N GLN A 78 -4.29 -8.30 -19.68
CA GLN A 78 -3.87 -7.87 -21.03
C GLN A 78 -3.82 -6.32 -21.16
N ILE A 79 -3.40 -5.64 -20.11
CA ILE A 79 -3.28 -4.17 -20.04
C ILE A 79 -1.79 -3.80 -20.01
N SER A 80 -1.39 -2.83 -20.85
CA SER A 80 -0.02 -2.33 -20.86
C SER A 80 0.40 -1.79 -19.49
N LYS A 81 1.65 -2.06 -19.08
CA LYS A 81 2.23 -1.50 -17.84
C LYS A 81 2.27 0.03 -17.81
N ALA A 82 2.24 0.68 -18.98
CA ALA A 82 2.18 2.14 -19.11
C ALA A 82 0.74 2.70 -18.97
N ASN A 83 -0.28 1.85 -19.05
CA ASN A 83 -1.67 2.26 -18.87
C ASN A 83 -2.08 2.19 -17.39
N TYR A 84 -1.63 3.17 -16.58
CA TYR A 84 -1.89 3.22 -15.15
C TYR A 84 -3.39 3.29 -14.82
N TYR A 85 -4.17 3.99 -15.65
CA TYR A 85 -5.63 4.12 -15.45
C TYR A 85 -6.35 2.78 -15.64
N GLY A 86 -6.05 2.07 -16.72
CA GLY A 86 -6.63 0.75 -16.94
C GLY A 86 -6.20 -0.27 -15.88
N LEU A 87 -4.94 -0.20 -15.42
CA LEU A 87 -4.44 -1.08 -14.36
C LEU A 87 -5.12 -0.80 -13.02
N ILE A 88 -5.25 0.48 -12.61
CA ILE A 88 -5.90 0.81 -11.34
C ILE A 88 -7.40 0.49 -11.37
N GLU A 89 -8.07 0.62 -12.51
CA GLU A 89 -9.46 0.20 -12.68
C GLU A 89 -9.61 -1.32 -12.50
N ALA A 90 -8.67 -2.10 -13.07
CA ALA A 90 -8.72 -3.55 -13.02
C ALA A 90 -8.47 -4.13 -11.60
N ILE A 91 -7.62 -3.50 -10.79
CA ILE A 91 -7.22 -4.03 -9.47
C ILE A 91 -7.55 -3.10 -8.30
N GLY A 92 -8.02 -1.91 -8.55
CA GLY A 92 -8.19 -0.85 -7.54
C GLY A 92 -9.40 -1.02 -6.61
N VAL A 93 -10.07 -2.17 -6.64
CA VAL A 93 -11.15 -2.50 -5.69
C VAL A 93 -10.61 -2.57 -4.26
N GLU A 94 -9.35 -3.00 -4.10
CA GLU A 94 -8.66 -3.03 -2.82
C GLU A 94 -7.25 -2.48 -2.97
N SER A 95 -7.02 -1.22 -2.59
CA SER A 95 -5.72 -0.55 -2.62
C SER A 95 -5.13 -0.37 -1.21
N ALA A 96 -3.90 0.13 -1.13
CA ALA A 96 -3.39 0.72 0.11
C ALA A 96 -4.23 1.97 0.46
N GLY A 97 -4.52 2.15 1.75
CA GLY A 97 -5.45 3.19 2.19
C GLY A 97 -6.91 2.86 1.92
N ALA A 98 -7.75 3.89 1.77
CA ALA A 98 -9.19 3.75 1.74
C ALA A 98 -9.82 3.77 0.36
N LEU A 99 -9.04 4.10 -0.69
CA LEU A 99 -9.61 4.35 -2.00
C LEU A 99 -9.95 3.07 -2.75
N THR A 100 -11.04 3.16 -3.48
CA THR A 100 -11.49 2.14 -4.42
C THR A 100 -11.70 2.80 -5.78
N PHE A 101 -11.12 2.23 -6.83
CA PHE A 101 -11.21 2.69 -8.20
C PHE A 101 -12.00 1.65 -9.02
N THR A 102 -13.09 2.07 -9.63
CA THR A 102 -13.96 1.13 -10.37
C THR A 102 -14.87 1.87 -11.35
N ASN A 103 -15.25 1.20 -12.43
CA ASN A 103 -16.33 1.65 -13.30
C ASN A 103 -17.73 1.22 -12.82
N GLN A 104 -17.80 0.38 -11.77
CA GLN A 104 -19.05 -0.10 -11.20
C GLN A 104 -19.62 0.93 -10.21
N LYS A 105 -20.93 1.07 -10.18
CA LYS A 105 -21.62 1.96 -9.22
C LYS A 105 -21.70 1.35 -7.81
N ILE A 106 -21.70 0.04 -7.71
CA ILE A 106 -21.83 -0.69 -6.45
C ILE A 106 -20.88 -1.89 -6.52
N ILE A 107 -20.06 -2.05 -5.48
CA ILE A 107 -19.23 -3.23 -5.29
C ILE A 107 -19.98 -4.17 -4.33
N PRO A 108 -20.37 -5.36 -4.76
CA PRO A 108 -21.05 -6.30 -3.88
C PRO A 108 -20.13 -6.70 -2.72
N THR A 109 -20.69 -6.73 -1.53
CA THR A 109 -19.99 -7.22 -0.33
C THR A 109 -20.08 -8.74 -0.28
N SER A 110 -18.93 -9.39 -0.15
CA SER A 110 -18.84 -10.83 0.02
C SER A 110 -17.68 -11.21 0.92
N PHE A 111 -17.82 -12.34 1.60
CA PHE A 111 -16.78 -12.98 2.41
C PHE A 111 -16.76 -14.47 2.13
N ARG A 112 -15.59 -14.97 1.75
CA ARG A 112 -15.34 -16.41 1.61
C ARG A 112 -14.36 -16.83 2.68
N GLU A 113 -14.84 -17.64 3.61
CA GLU A 113 -13.98 -18.28 4.60
C GLU A 113 -13.02 -19.27 3.93
N ILE A 114 -11.78 -19.30 4.42
CA ILE A 114 -10.73 -20.21 3.97
C ILE A 114 -10.34 -21.08 5.16
N SER A 115 -10.45 -22.39 5.02
CA SER A 115 -9.98 -23.27 6.07
C SER A 115 -8.46 -23.20 6.23
N LYS A 116 -7.96 -23.53 7.42
CA LYS A 116 -6.51 -23.57 7.66
C LYS A 116 -5.82 -24.58 6.76
N GLU A 117 -6.49 -25.69 6.44
CA GLU A 117 -6.00 -26.75 5.54
C GLU A 117 -5.87 -26.23 4.11
N GLU A 118 -6.89 -25.54 3.58
CA GLU A 118 -6.85 -24.93 2.26
C GLU A 118 -5.74 -23.88 2.16
N LEU A 119 -5.62 -23.00 3.16
CA LEU A 119 -4.57 -21.99 3.20
C LEU A 119 -3.19 -22.63 3.27
N THR A 120 -3.00 -23.67 4.09
CA THR A 120 -1.75 -24.43 4.19
C THR A 120 -1.36 -25.03 2.85
N GLN A 121 -2.31 -25.69 2.17
CA GLN A 121 -2.07 -26.26 0.85
C GLN A 121 -1.63 -25.17 -0.15
N ARG A 122 -2.35 -24.05 -0.19
CA ARG A 122 -2.02 -22.94 -1.10
C ARG A 122 -0.66 -22.32 -0.82
N ILE A 123 -0.26 -22.23 0.45
CA ILE A 123 1.07 -21.75 0.86
C ILE A 123 2.15 -22.69 0.35
N HIS A 124 1.99 -23.99 0.47
CA HIS A 124 2.95 -24.97 -0.02
C HIS A 124 3.04 -25.02 -1.56
N GLU A 125 1.90 -24.81 -2.23
CA GLU A 125 1.83 -24.78 -3.71
C GLU A 125 2.31 -23.44 -4.32
N ARG A 126 2.64 -22.40 -3.53
CA ARG A 126 2.89 -21.03 -4.03
C ARG A 126 4.01 -20.90 -5.06
N LYS A 127 4.95 -21.88 -5.11
CA LYS A 127 6.02 -21.91 -6.10
C LYS A 127 5.53 -22.27 -7.51
N SER A 128 4.44 -23.02 -7.59
CA SER A 128 3.84 -23.48 -8.85
C SER A 128 2.53 -22.78 -9.16
N LYS A 129 1.81 -22.32 -8.13
CA LYS A 129 0.51 -21.68 -8.24
C LYS A 129 0.50 -20.35 -7.49
N ASN A 130 0.40 -19.26 -8.21
CA ASN A 130 0.47 -17.93 -7.62
C ASN A 130 -0.49 -17.78 -6.43
N ILE A 131 0.08 -17.48 -5.25
CA ILE A 131 -0.65 -17.35 -3.97
C ILE A 131 -1.67 -16.20 -3.99
N THR A 132 -1.48 -15.22 -4.86
CA THR A 132 -2.37 -14.04 -4.94
C THR A 132 -3.61 -14.28 -5.78
N ILE A 133 -3.75 -15.43 -6.47
CA ILE A 133 -4.95 -15.76 -7.25
C ILE A 133 -5.90 -16.60 -6.39
N TRP A 134 -7.07 -16.05 -6.13
CA TRP A 134 -8.17 -16.73 -5.43
C TRP A 134 -9.45 -16.55 -6.25
N ASP A 135 -10.18 -17.66 -6.45
CA ASP A 135 -11.42 -17.66 -7.23
C ASP A 135 -11.25 -16.98 -8.60
N ASN A 136 -10.15 -17.30 -9.29
CA ASN A 136 -9.73 -16.71 -10.57
C ASN A 136 -9.58 -15.18 -10.56
N THR A 137 -9.45 -14.56 -9.38
CA THR A 137 -9.29 -13.12 -9.23
C THR A 137 -7.94 -12.83 -8.56
N PRO A 138 -7.10 -11.96 -9.13
CA PRO A 138 -5.88 -11.50 -8.49
C PRO A 138 -6.19 -10.65 -7.26
N ARG A 139 -5.52 -10.94 -6.14
CA ARG A 139 -5.56 -10.21 -4.88
C ARG A 139 -4.24 -9.50 -4.64
N LEU A 140 -3.98 -8.48 -5.45
CA LEU A 140 -2.72 -7.71 -5.46
C LEU A 140 -3.02 -6.26 -5.13
N SER A 141 -3.26 -5.97 -3.86
CA SER A 141 -3.62 -4.63 -3.40
C SER A 141 -2.49 -3.88 -2.70
N VAL A 142 -1.30 -4.48 -2.59
CA VAL A 142 -0.21 -3.89 -1.82
C VAL A 142 1.06 -3.84 -2.64
N ALA A 143 1.62 -2.64 -2.78
CA ALA A 143 2.89 -2.40 -3.47
C ALA A 143 4.05 -3.19 -2.84
N GLY A 144 5.05 -3.57 -3.65
CA GLY A 144 6.30 -4.24 -3.22
C GLY A 144 6.62 -5.49 -4.02
N VAL A 145 7.84 -6.00 -3.83
CA VAL A 145 8.44 -7.08 -4.64
C VAL A 145 8.31 -8.46 -3.98
N GLN A 146 8.09 -8.52 -2.67
CA GLN A 146 7.95 -9.78 -1.93
C GLN A 146 6.57 -10.42 -2.18
N ASP A 147 6.50 -11.76 -2.24
CA ASP A 147 5.23 -12.48 -2.30
C ASP A 147 4.39 -12.15 -1.07
N LYS A 148 3.19 -11.62 -1.30
CA LYS A 148 2.26 -11.14 -0.26
C LYS A 148 0.85 -11.59 -0.60
N LEU A 149 0.07 -11.91 0.43
CA LEU A 149 -1.36 -12.18 0.28
C LEU A 149 -2.14 -11.27 1.22
N PRO A 150 -2.89 -10.28 0.71
CA PRO A 150 -3.90 -9.60 1.49
C PRO A 150 -5.01 -10.58 1.89
N ILE A 151 -5.33 -10.65 3.17
CA ILE A 151 -6.28 -11.62 3.72
C ILE A 151 -7.08 -11.00 4.87
N VAL A 152 -8.28 -11.45 5.07
CA VAL A 152 -9.07 -11.16 6.27
C VAL A 152 -8.70 -12.16 7.35
N ILE A 153 -8.35 -11.65 8.55
CA ILE A 153 -8.19 -12.48 9.76
C ILE A 153 -8.98 -11.79 10.86
N VAL A 154 -10.07 -12.42 11.27
CA VAL A 154 -10.95 -11.93 12.36
C VAL A 154 -11.30 -13.10 13.26
N ASP A 155 -11.02 -12.98 14.55
CA ASP A 155 -11.28 -14.02 15.56
C ASP A 155 -10.71 -15.40 15.19
N GLY A 156 -9.56 -15.44 14.53
CA GLY A 156 -8.90 -16.67 14.09
C GLY A 156 -9.44 -17.28 12.79
N ILE A 157 -10.47 -16.67 12.20
CA ILE A 157 -11.04 -17.08 10.91
C ILE A 157 -10.28 -16.39 9.79
N PHE A 158 -9.81 -17.17 8.81
CA PHE A 158 -9.17 -16.67 7.59
C PHE A 158 -10.19 -16.54 6.47
N GLY A 159 -10.04 -15.55 5.63
CA GLY A 159 -10.92 -15.43 4.46
C GLY A 159 -10.49 -14.37 3.45
N ILE A 160 -11.18 -14.40 2.32
CA ILE A 160 -11.08 -13.40 1.26
C ILE A 160 -12.37 -12.61 1.25
N GLY A 161 -12.25 -11.29 1.39
CA GLY A 161 -13.39 -10.39 1.38
C GLY A 161 -13.42 -9.50 0.14
N GLN A 162 -14.55 -8.85 -0.06
CA GLN A 162 -14.78 -7.83 -1.09
C GLN A 162 -15.82 -6.83 -0.61
N GLY A 163 -15.82 -5.63 -1.18
CA GLY A 163 -16.75 -4.56 -0.79
C GLY A 163 -16.43 -4.00 0.58
N GLU A 164 -17.39 -4.06 1.50
CA GLU A 164 -17.22 -3.59 2.88
C GLU A 164 -16.38 -4.54 3.76
N ILE A 165 -15.96 -5.69 3.23
CA ILE A 165 -15.06 -6.63 3.89
C ILE A 165 -13.74 -6.65 3.12
N SER A 166 -12.83 -5.77 3.46
CA SER A 166 -11.49 -5.71 2.89
C SER A 166 -10.47 -6.47 3.75
N SER A 167 -9.27 -6.73 3.21
CA SER A 167 -8.21 -7.42 3.95
C SER A 167 -7.83 -6.65 5.22
N THR A 168 -7.67 -7.37 6.32
CA THR A 168 -7.24 -6.84 7.63
C THR A 168 -5.76 -7.09 7.90
N HIS A 169 -5.16 -8.03 7.17
CA HIS A 169 -3.77 -8.45 7.30
C HIS A 169 -3.11 -8.63 5.93
N ILE A 170 -1.79 -8.63 5.96
CA ILE A 170 -0.94 -9.01 4.83
C ILE A 170 -0.09 -10.18 5.29
N LEU A 171 -0.25 -11.34 4.63
CA LEU A 171 0.67 -12.47 4.82
C LEU A 171 1.90 -12.27 3.93
N LYS A 172 3.09 -12.41 4.52
CA LYS A 172 4.38 -12.37 3.83
C LYS A 172 5.08 -13.71 3.95
N PHE A 173 5.76 -14.11 2.88
CA PHE A 173 6.40 -15.42 2.74
C PHE A 173 7.90 -15.29 2.52
N SER A 174 8.67 -16.25 3.03
CA SER A 174 10.09 -16.35 2.71
C SER A 174 10.30 -16.86 1.30
N LYS A 175 11.32 -16.34 0.58
CA LYS A 175 11.82 -16.88 -0.68
C LYS A 175 13.01 -17.81 -0.42
N ASN A 176 13.32 -18.69 -1.37
CA ASN A 176 14.39 -19.68 -1.23
C ASN A 176 15.76 -19.08 -0.90
N LYS A 177 16.05 -17.87 -1.42
CA LYS A 177 17.33 -17.16 -1.19
C LYS A 177 17.35 -16.35 0.10
N GLU A 178 16.19 -16.11 0.71
CA GLU A 178 16.01 -15.26 1.88
C GLU A 178 15.31 -16.08 2.98
N GLN A 179 15.93 -17.20 3.33
CA GLN A 179 15.43 -18.05 4.41
C GLN A 179 15.31 -17.25 5.70
N HIS A 180 14.20 -17.43 6.42
CA HIS A 180 13.90 -16.75 7.68
C HIS A 180 13.69 -15.23 7.60
N ILE A 181 13.56 -14.62 6.41
CA ILE A 181 13.33 -13.17 6.30
C ILE A 181 12.09 -12.71 7.07
N VAL A 182 11.03 -13.52 7.10
CA VAL A 182 9.80 -13.22 7.83
C VAL A 182 10.01 -13.20 9.35
N ILE A 183 10.91 -14.06 9.87
CA ILE A 183 11.27 -14.08 11.29
C ILE A 183 12.16 -12.87 11.62
N ASN A 184 13.09 -12.54 10.74
CA ASN A 184 13.93 -11.35 10.86
C ASN A 184 13.09 -10.07 10.87
N GLU A 185 12.13 -9.94 9.96
CA GLU A 185 11.22 -8.80 9.94
C GLU A 185 10.40 -8.72 11.24
N HIS A 186 9.81 -9.82 11.69
CA HIS A 186 9.09 -9.87 12.96
C HIS A 186 9.97 -9.42 14.13
N PHE A 187 11.19 -9.96 14.22
CA PHE A 187 12.14 -9.58 15.28
C PHE A 187 12.46 -8.08 15.24
N CYS A 188 12.76 -7.52 14.06
CA CYS A 188 13.05 -6.10 13.91
C CYS A 188 11.83 -5.22 14.25
N MET A 189 10.61 -5.65 13.91
CA MET A 189 9.37 -4.95 14.23
C MET A 189 9.13 -4.90 15.75
N GLU A 190 9.31 -6.04 16.44
CA GLU A 190 9.21 -6.13 17.90
C GLU A 190 10.30 -5.27 18.58
N LEU A 191 11.54 -5.34 18.09
CA LEU A 191 12.64 -4.50 18.58
C LEU A 191 12.33 -3.00 18.41
N ALA A 192 11.76 -2.60 17.26
CA ALA A 192 11.34 -1.22 17.03
C ALA A 192 10.29 -0.77 18.06
N THR A 193 9.31 -1.63 18.34
CA THR A 193 8.28 -1.38 19.35
C THR A 193 8.90 -1.17 20.74
N LEU A 194 9.84 -2.03 21.12
CA LEU A 194 10.60 -1.91 22.38
C LEU A 194 11.44 -0.62 22.45
N CYS A 195 11.91 -0.14 21.29
CA CYS A 195 12.60 1.15 21.18
C CYS A 195 11.65 2.37 21.16
N GLY A 196 10.34 2.15 21.31
CA GLY A 196 9.33 3.21 21.40
C GLY A 196 8.89 3.77 20.03
N LEU A 197 9.12 3.04 18.92
CA LEU A 197 8.51 3.37 17.64
C LEU A 197 7.08 2.79 17.60
N LYS A 198 6.16 3.52 16.97
CA LYS A 198 4.83 2.96 16.65
C LYS A 198 4.96 2.07 15.42
N THR A 199 4.72 0.79 15.55
CA THR A 199 4.84 -0.17 14.46
C THR A 199 3.50 -0.85 14.16
N ALA A 200 3.34 -1.34 12.93
CA ALA A 200 2.28 -2.28 12.60
C ALA A 200 2.48 -3.57 13.44
N LYS A 201 1.40 -4.15 13.95
CA LYS A 201 1.50 -5.40 14.71
C LYS A 201 1.83 -6.55 13.77
N THR A 202 2.70 -7.44 14.26
CA THR A 202 3.14 -8.60 13.49
C THR A 202 2.98 -9.89 14.31
N THR A 203 2.69 -10.99 13.64
CA THR A 203 2.57 -12.31 14.26
C THR A 203 3.15 -13.37 13.33
N ILE A 204 3.95 -14.28 13.86
CA ILE A 204 4.40 -15.46 13.12
C ILE A 204 3.36 -16.54 13.20
N LEU A 205 2.82 -16.93 12.06
CA LEU A 205 1.91 -18.08 11.91
C LEU A 205 2.70 -19.28 11.40
N ASP A 206 2.25 -20.47 11.81
CA ASP A 206 2.84 -21.76 11.40
C ASP A 206 1.83 -22.55 10.56
N PHE A 207 2.25 -22.88 9.34
CA PHE A 207 1.50 -23.71 8.40
C PHE A 207 2.33 -24.96 8.06
N ASN A 208 2.28 -25.99 8.91
CA ASN A 208 3.04 -27.23 8.75
C ASN A 208 4.56 -26.99 8.54
N ASN A 209 5.19 -26.30 9.48
CA ASN A 209 6.60 -25.88 9.49
C ASN A 209 6.95 -24.74 8.50
N GLU A 210 6.03 -24.25 7.70
CA GLU A 210 6.23 -23.03 6.92
C GLU A 210 5.86 -21.81 7.79
N LYS A 211 6.87 -20.97 8.11
CA LYS A 211 6.66 -19.73 8.88
C LYS A 211 6.21 -18.62 7.95
N VAL A 212 5.12 -17.99 8.33
CA VAL A 212 4.49 -16.88 7.59
C VAL A 212 4.34 -15.68 8.53
N LEU A 213 4.71 -14.50 8.07
CA LEU A 213 4.50 -13.27 8.82
C LEU A 213 3.11 -12.70 8.48
N ALA A 214 2.26 -12.60 9.47
CA ALA A 214 1.01 -11.83 9.38
C ALA A 214 1.27 -10.42 9.91
N VAL A 215 1.08 -9.42 9.07
CA VAL A 215 1.17 -7.99 9.40
C VAL A 215 -0.24 -7.43 9.47
N GLU A 216 -0.66 -6.93 10.64
CA GLU A 216 -1.94 -6.26 10.81
C GLU A 216 -1.93 -4.92 10.06
N ARG A 217 -2.96 -4.67 9.26
CA ARG A 217 -3.10 -3.43 8.50
C ARG A 217 -3.59 -2.31 9.40
N PHE A 218 -2.75 -1.32 9.64
CA PHE A 218 -3.08 -0.13 10.43
C PHE A 218 -4.04 0.83 9.70
N ASP A 219 -4.21 0.65 8.39
CA ASP A 219 -5.17 1.39 7.57
C ASP A 219 -6.54 0.70 7.48
N ARG A 220 -6.83 -0.19 8.44
CA ARG A 220 -8.09 -0.95 8.55
C ARG A 220 -8.59 -0.96 9.99
N GLU A 221 -9.88 -0.75 10.14
CA GLU A 221 -10.58 -0.88 11.42
C GLU A 221 -11.73 -1.89 11.30
N ILE A 222 -11.75 -2.88 12.17
CA ILE A 222 -12.78 -3.92 12.19
C ILE A 222 -13.94 -3.40 13.03
N ILE A 223 -15.11 -3.26 12.41
CA ILE A 223 -16.36 -2.88 13.08
C ILE A 223 -17.25 -4.12 13.18
N LYS A 224 -17.37 -4.65 14.40
CA LYS A 224 -18.24 -5.80 14.67
C LYS A 224 -19.70 -5.36 14.82
N GLN A 225 -20.61 -6.09 14.20
CA GLN A 225 -22.07 -5.86 14.22
C GLN A 225 -22.79 -7.19 14.42
N ASN A 226 -23.21 -7.49 15.66
CA ASN A 226 -23.82 -8.77 16.01
C ASN A 226 -23.04 -9.98 15.46
N ASP A 227 -23.63 -10.73 14.51
CA ASP A 227 -23.02 -11.92 13.89
C ASP A 227 -22.23 -11.60 12.60
N SER A 228 -22.00 -10.33 12.30
CA SER A 228 -21.27 -9.88 11.11
C SER A 228 -20.19 -8.88 11.48
N PHE A 229 -19.34 -8.56 10.51
CA PHE A 229 -18.35 -7.49 10.64
C PHE A 229 -18.18 -6.73 9.32
N LYS A 230 -17.73 -5.49 9.43
CA LYS A 230 -17.28 -4.67 8.32
C LYS A 230 -15.85 -4.23 8.58
N VAL A 231 -15.15 -3.83 7.53
CA VAL A 231 -13.79 -3.30 7.63
C VAL A 231 -13.80 -1.88 7.08
N GLN A 232 -13.70 -0.92 7.97
CA GLN A 232 -13.54 0.47 7.59
C GLN A 232 -12.10 0.72 7.15
N LYS A 233 -11.93 1.29 5.97
CA LYS A 233 -10.63 1.69 5.43
C LYS A 233 -10.30 3.10 5.89
N ILE A 234 -9.03 3.33 6.24
CA ILE A 234 -8.48 4.63 6.62
C ILE A 234 -7.54 5.09 5.50
N HIS A 235 -7.74 6.32 5.01
CA HIS A 235 -6.92 6.80 3.89
C HIS A 235 -5.50 7.13 4.32
N ILE A 236 -4.55 6.58 3.57
CA ILE A 236 -3.13 6.82 3.73
C ILE A 236 -2.48 7.14 2.39
N ILE A 237 -1.36 7.84 2.45
CA ILE A 237 -0.42 8.00 1.34
C ILE A 237 0.97 7.56 1.79
N ASP A 238 1.79 7.05 0.85
CA ASP A 238 3.19 6.74 1.11
C ASP A 238 4.11 7.97 0.93
N GLY A 239 5.38 7.84 1.30
CA GLY A 239 6.34 8.93 1.18
C GLY A 239 6.65 9.33 -0.28
N CYS A 240 6.43 8.47 -1.29
CA CYS A 240 6.52 8.87 -2.69
C CYS A 240 5.34 9.77 -3.07
N GLN A 241 4.13 9.43 -2.65
CA GLN A 241 2.95 10.26 -2.86
C GLN A 241 3.05 11.59 -2.10
N LEU A 242 3.58 11.56 -0.85
CA LEU A 242 3.88 12.77 -0.08
C LEU A 242 4.83 13.72 -0.83
N LEU A 243 5.85 13.17 -1.50
CA LEU A 243 6.88 13.93 -2.20
C LEU A 243 6.54 14.19 -3.68
N ASN A 244 5.38 13.75 -4.14
CA ASN A 244 4.97 13.79 -5.55
C ASN A 244 5.99 13.13 -6.49
N LEU A 245 6.50 11.98 -6.09
CA LEU A 245 7.47 11.20 -6.85
C LEU A 245 6.80 10.01 -7.53
N ASP A 246 7.30 9.66 -8.70
CA ASP A 246 6.97 8.39 -9.34
C ASP A 246 7.54 7.22 -8.53
N VAL A 247 6.94 6.03 -8.63
CA VAL A 247 7.34 4.80 -7.92
C VAL A 247 8.81 4.43 -8.15
N ILE A 248 9.35 4.68 -9.34
CA ILE A 248 10.76 4.41 -9.69
C ILE A 248 11.75 5.33 -8.96
N MET A 249 11.25 6.43 -8.37
CA MET A 249 12.02 7.41 -7.62
C MET A 249 12.00 7.17 -6.11
N LYS A 250 11.56 6.00 -5.64
CA LYS A 250 11.43 5.69 -4.20
C LYS A 250 12.75 5.67 -3.43
N TYR A 251 13.88 5.47 -4.12
CA TYR A 251 15.23 5.56 -3.55
C TYR A 251 15.92 6.86 -3.90
N GLN A 252 16.84 7.28 -3.04
CA GLN A 252 17.78 8.34 -3.37
C GLN A 252 18.83 7.77 -4.33
N LYS A 253 18.88 8.32 -5.54
CA LYS A 253 19.86 7.92 -6.56
C LYS A 253 20.84 9.08 -6.83
N PRO A 254 22.16 8.82 -6.93
CA PRO A 254 23.09 9.82 -7.41
C PRO A 254 22.78 10.12 -8.88
N TYR A 255 22.70 11.39 -9.23
CA TYR A 255 22.61 11.80 -10.63
C TYR A 255 24.01 11.72 -11.25
N ARG A 256 24.17 10.97 -12.35
CA ARG A 256 25.43 10.89 -13.12
C ARG A 256 25.48 12.06 -14.09
N GLY A 257 25.81 13.26 -13.63
CA GLY A 257 25.89 14.47 -14.47
C GLY A 257 26.65 15.60 -13.78
N ALA A 258 26.99 16.65 -14.53
CA ALA A 258 27.86 17.75 -14.11
C ALA A 258 27.39 18.51 -12.83
N ASN A 259 26.12 18.42 -12.45
CA ASN A 259 25.56 19.16 -11.31
C ASN A 259 25.25 18.32 -10.07
N GLN A 260 25.67 17.06 -9.98
CA GLN A 260 25.53 16.15 -8.81
C GLN A 260 24.16 16.24 -8.08
N ALA A 261 23.09 16.64 -8.77
CA ALA A 261 21.77 16.72 -8.17
C ALA A 261 21.26 15.32 -7.82
N GLN A 262 20.96 15.09 -6.55
CA GLN A 262 20.36 13.85 -6.09
C GLN A 262 18.91 13.77 -6.53
N ILE A 263 18.57 12.78 -7.34
CA ILE A 263 17.20 12.50 -7.76
C ILE A 263 16.53 11.47 -6.87
N GLY A 264 15.20 11.46 -6.88
CA GLY A 264 14.40 10.53 -6.09
C GLY A 264 14.17 10.98 -4.64
N ALA A 265 13.64 10.07 -3.85
CA ALA A 265 13.37 10.27 -2.44
C ALA A 265 14.68 10.34 -1.64
N SER A 266 14.67 11.15 -0.59
CA SER A 266 15.77 11.22 0.37
C SER A 266 15.23 11.58 1.75
N PHE A 267 15.99 11.26 2.80
CA PHE A 267 15.64 11.65 4.17
C PHE A 267 15.40 13.17 4.28
N LYS A 268 16.26 13.98 3.64
CA LYS A 268 16.10 15.44 3.58
C LYS A 268 14.79 15.88 2.92
N LYS A 269 14.34 15.18 1.86
CA LYS A 269 13.05 15.49 1.22
C LYS A 269 11.88 15.06 2.10
N LEU A 270 11.95 13.88 2.74
CA LEU A 270 10.93 13.43 3.68
C LEU A 270 10.76 14.40 4.83
N THR A 271 11.86 14.92 5.40
CA THR A 271 11.79 15.95 6.46
C THR A 271 11.23 17.29 5.99
N ARG A 272 11.26 17.60 4.68
CA ARG A 272 10.53 18.75 4.13
C ARG A 272 9.04 18.46 3.96
N GLY A 273 8.66 17.21 3.66
CA GLY A 273 7.26 16.80 3.56
C GLY A 273 6.45 16.97 4.84
N ILE A 274 7.11 17.12 6.02
CA ILE A 274 6.44 17.41 7.30
C ILE A 274 5.65 18.73 7.30
N GLU A 275 5.89 19.62 6.35
CA GLU A 275 5.11 20.87 6.21
C GLU A 275 3.62 20.59 6.01
N PHE A 276 3.26 19.44 5.45
CA PHE A 276 1.88 18.97 5.30
C PHE A 276 1.32 18.29 6.55
N CYS A 277 2.18 18.04 7.58
CA CYS A 277 1.75 17.35 8.79
C CYS A 277 1.07 18.30 9.78
N LYS A 278 0.01 17.80 10.42
CA LYS A 278 -0.73 18.48 11.49
C LYS A 278 0.18 18.89 12.63
N THR A 279 1.06 17.99 13.08
CA THR A 279 2.00 18.24 14.17
C THR A 279 3.43 18.05 13.68
N LYS A 280 4.01 19.11 13.11
CA LYS A 280 5.32 19.08 12.45
C LYS A 280 6.45 18.59 13.34
N ALA A 281 6.49 19.02 14.63
CA ALA A 281 7.52 18.60 15.57
C ALA A 281 7.47 17.10 15.87
N LEU A 282 6.27 16.53 16.04
CA LEU A 282 6.07 15.10 16.25
C LEU A 282 6.47 14.32 14.99
N ALA A 283 5.99 14.73 13.83
CA ALA A 283 6.33 14.08 12.56
C ALA A 283 7.85 14.08 12.32
N LYS A 284 8.54 15.18 12.62
CA LYS A 284 10.00 15.27 12.54
C LYS A 284 10.68 14.27 13.46
N LEU A 285 10.22 14.16 14.70
CA LEU A 285 10.76 13.21 15.68
C LEU A 285 10.57 11.77 15.22
N GLU A 286 9.36 11.41 14.79
CA GLU A 286 9.01 10.07 14.33
C GLU A 286 9.82 9.66 13.08
N ILE A 287 9.92 10.53 12.07
CA ILE A 287 10.72 10.27 10.86
C ILE A 287 12.22 10.14 11.21
N THR A 288 12.71 10.94 12.15
CA THR A 288 14.11 10.85 12.59
C THR A 288 14.39 9.52 13.31
N ARG A 289 13.49 9.10 14.20
CA ARG A 289 13.59 7.79 14.88
C ARG A 289 13.54 6.65 13.88
N TRP A 290 12.61 6.69 12.91
CA TRP A 290 12.53 5.71 11.82
C TRP A 290 13.84 5.63 11.02
N GLY A 291 14.39 6.77 10.63
CA GLY A 291 15.65 6.81 9.88
C GLY A 291 16.83 6.23 10.66
N LEU A 292 16.97 6.61 11.95
CA LEU A 292 18.03 6.08 12.81
C LEU A 292 17.86 4.58 13.07
N PHE A 293 16.64 4.12 13.32
CA PHE A 293 16.39 2.70 13.53
C PHE A 293 16.75 1.86 12.31
N ASN A 294 16.34 2.29 11.10
CA ASN A 294 16.73 1.62 9.86
C ASN A 294 18.25 1.54 9.66
N LEU A 295 18.99 2.59 10.00
CA LEU A 295 20.45 2.56 9.97
C LEU A 295 21.03 1.54 10.96
N LEU A 296 20.52 1.52 12.19
CA LEU A 296 21.02 0.64 13.25
C LEU A 296 20.76 -0.84 12.96
N ILE A 297 19.63 -1.17 12.33
CA ILE A 297 19.32 -2.57 11.94
C ILE A 297 19.86 -2.94 10.56
N ASN A 298 20.64 -2.09 9.90
CA ASN A 298 21.14 -2.30 8.52
C ASN A 298 20.03 -2.60 7.51
N ASN A 299 18.91 -1.87 7.59
CA ASN A 299 17.85 -1.95 6.59
C ASN A 299 18.20 -1.13 5.35
N TYR A 300 18.99 -1.70 4.45
CA TYR A 300 19.39 -1.05 3.19
C TYR A 300 18.26 -0.96 2.15
N ASP A 301 17.12 -1.56 2.44
CA ASP A 301 15.91 -1.47 1.59
C ASP A 301 14.92 -0.40 2.08
N ALA A 302 15.28 0.38 3.09
CA ALA A 302 14.46 1.48 3.55
C ALA A 302 14.31 2.57 2.46
N HIS A 303 13.10 2.80 2.00
CA HIS A 303 12.78 3.76 0.95
C HIS A 303 11.46 4.52 1.24
N ALA A 304 11.12 5.51 0.40
CA ALA A 304 9.97 6.37 0.64
C ALA A 304 8.62 5.63 0.69
N LYS A 305 8.49 4.45 0.08
CA LYS A 305 7.27 3.64 0.16
C LYS A 305 7.16 2.82 1.44
N ASN A 306 8.21 2.77 2.29
CA ASN A 306 8.20 2.09 3.59
C ASN A 306 7.83 3.04 4.74
N ILE A 307 7.34 4.22 4.42
CA ILE A 307 6.76 5.16 5.37
C ILE A 307 5.44 5.69 4.81
N SER A 308 4.41 5.69 5.64
CA SER A 308 3.07 6.14 5.26
C SER A 308 2.55 7.21 6.20
N PHE A 309 1.54 7.93 5.73
CA PHE A 309 0.91 9.03 6.44
C PHE A 309 -0.59 8.90 6.35
N PHE A 310 -1.30 8.98 7.46
CA PHE A 310 -2.74 9.16 7.47
C PHE A 310 -3.09 10.53 6.89
N VAL A 311 -4.08 10.57 6.02
CA VAL A 311 -4.62 11.81 5.45
C VAL A 311 -5.86 12.20 6.26
N THR A 312 -5.83 13.38 6.86
CA THR A 312 -6.92 13.90 7.67
C THR A 312 -7.31 15.32 7.27
N LYS A 313 -8.47 15.81 7.68
CA LYS A 313 -8.89 17.21 7.45
C LYS A 313 -7.91 18.25 8.00
N SER A 314 -7.20 17.90 9.06
CA SER A 314 -6.26 18.82 9.75
C SER A 314 -4.83 18.69 9.27
N GLY A 315 -4.56 17.86 8.28
CA GLY A 315 -3.23 17.58 7.75
C GLY A 315 -2.81 16.12 7.89
N LEU A 316 -1.58 15.82 7.58
CA LEU A 316 -1.03 14.47 7.61
C LEU A 316 -0.56 14.08 9.01
N GLU A 317 -0.63 12.80 9.34
CA GLU A 317 -0.06 12.20 10.55
C GLU A 317 0.77 10.97 10.16
N VAL A 318 1.95 10.80 10.77
CA VAL A 318 2.80 9.63 10.49
C VAL A 318 2.06 8.36 10.92
N ALA A 319 1.93 7.41 10.00
CA ALA A 319 1.33 6.12 10.27
C ALA A 319 2.31 5.17 10.99
N PRO A 320 1.85 4.07 11.59
CA PRO A 320 2.72 3.05 12.15
C PRO A 320 3.75 2.55 11.14
N PHE A 321 4.99 2.34 11.56
CA PHE A 321 6.08 1.86 10.71
C PHE A 321 5.93 0.38 10.39
N TYR A 322 6.44 -0.03 9.24
CA TYR A 322 6.38 -1.39 8.71
C TYR A 322 7.59 -1.67 7.82
N ASP A 323 7.78 -2.91 7.39
CA ASP A 323 8.91 -3.34 6.55
C ASP A 323 10.28 -3.02 7.20
N LEU A 324 10.37 -3.14 8.53
CA LEU A 324 11.63 -3.01 9.26
C LEU A 324 12.33 -4.37 9.30
N VAL A 325 13.42 -4.51 8.56
CA VAL A 325 14.11 -5.78 8.37
C VAL A 325 15.62 -5.57 8.23
N ASN A 326 16.43 -6.41 8.85
CA ASN A 326 17.87 -6.40 8.63
C ASN A 326 18.19 -7.09 7.31
N ILE A 327 18.28 -6.32 6.23
CA ILE A 327 18.49 -6.86 4.88
C ILE A 327 19.97 -7.18 4.61
N ALA A 328 20.90 -6.71 5.43
CA ALA A 328 22.31 -7.01 5.29
C ALA A 328 22.64 -8.51 5.38
N LEU A 329 21.79 -9.28 6.10
CA LEU A 329 21.95 -10.73 6.24
C LEU A 329 21.73 -11.52 4.93
N TYR A 330 21.14 -10.88 3.91
CA TYR A 330 20.74 -11.54 2.64
C TYR A 330 21.49 -10.99 1.42
N ARG A 331 22.47 -10.11 1.63
CA ARG A 331 23.32 -9.60 0.55
C ARG A 331 24.63 -10.39 0.52
N ASP A 332 24.95 -10.94 -0.62
CA ASP A 332 26.32 -11.40 -0.91
C ASP A 332 27.22 -10.14 -1.00
N TRP A 333 28.18 -10.03 -0.11
CA TRP A 333 29.18 -8.93 -0.06
C TRP A 333 30.26 -9.12 -1.11
#